data_8cd839fffc31500fac77cd73ba1512c3
#
_entry.id   8cd839fffc31500fac77cd73ba1512c3
#
_cell.length_a   1.000
_cell.length_b   1.000
_cell.length_c   1.000
_cell.angle_alpha   90.00
_cell.angle_beta   90.00
_cell.angle_gamma   90.00
#
_symmetry.space_group_name_H-M   'P 1'
#
loop_
_entity.id
_entity.type
_entity.pdbx_description
1 polymer ?
#
loop_
_entity_poly.entity_id
_entity_poly.type
_entity_poly.pdbx_seq_one_letter_code
_entity_poly.pdbx_strand_id
1 'polypeptide(L)'
;MFTPKGKFSWYELMTSDTQAAGKFYSDVVGWTTQEMRGGGGPPYTVFNADGVGMAGMLTIPGHTAWIGYISVDDVDAHIEKIVDAGGTLWRPATDIPGMLRFAVMGDPQGAAIVVFTPNPNMPSPVRPVPPASGTIGWNELYTTDLDGAFAFYSKMFGWTKISDMDMGPMGLYRIFDEGENKQMGDGGMMNKMPDMPVACWNFYFCVESIKAAIQRVESGGGKVLNGPRQVPGGGWIVNAQDPLGAMFSLVASQE
;
A
#
# COMPACT_ATOMS: atom_id res chain seq x y z
N MET A 1 12.39 -0.66 18.60
CA MET A 1 12.53 0.44 17.62
C MET A 1 11.12 0.90 17.30
N PHE A 2 10.79 2.19 17.46
CA PHE A 2 9.42 2.68 17.25
C PHE A 2 9.07 2.61 15.77
N THR A 3 7.83 2.19 15.46
CA THR A 3 7.28 2.34 14.11
C THR A 3 7.28 3.84 13.77
N PRO A 4 7.86 4.25 12.64
CA PRO A 4 7.86 5.66 12.26
C PRO A 4 6.42 6.16 12.10
N LYS A 5 6.12 7.35 12.63
CA LYS A 5 4.79 7.95 12.59
C LYS A 5 4.55 8.67 11.27
N GLY A 6 3.29 8.69 10.84
CA GLY A 6 2.89 9.32 9.59
C GLY A 6 3.32 8.56 8.34
N LYS A 7 3.71 7.27 8.48
CA LYS A 7 4.23 6.47 7.37
C LYS A 7 3.42 5.23 7.11
N PHE A 8 3.38 4.82 5.85
CA PHE A 8 2.96 3.48 5.52
C PHE A 8 3.91 2.47 6.18
N SER A 9 3.36 1.62 7.02
CA SER A 9 4.16 0.67 7.82
C SER A 9 3.66 -0.76 7.72
N TRP A 10 2.49 -0.98 7.14
CA TRP A 10 1.91 -2.28 6.85
C TRP A 10 0.98 -2.19 5.66
N TYR A 11 0.79 -3.32 4.98
CA TYR A 11 -0.09 -3.45 3.82
C TYR A 11 -0.93 -4.70 4.00
N GLU A 12 -2.17 -4.68 3.54
CA GLU A 12 -3.07 -5.79 3.73
C GLU A 12 -3.91 -6.05 2.48
N LEU A 13 -3.97 -7.29 2.07
CA LEU A 13 -4.84 -7.76 1.00
C LEU A 13 -6.15 -8.28 1.59
N MET A 14 -7.23 -7.62 1.28
CA MET A 14 -8.56 -8.19 1.40
C MET A 14 -8.82 -9.06 0.19
N THR A 15 -9.24 -10.30 0.36
CA THR A 15 -9.46 -11.24 -0.74
C THR A 15 -10.58 -12.21 -0.44
N SER A 16 -11.17 -12.80 -1.45
CA SER A 16 -12.17 -13.87 -1.30
C SER A 16 -11.55 -15.26 -1.08
N ASP A 17 -10.26 -15.43 -1.46
CA ASP A 17 -9.53 -16.68 -1.37
C ASP A 17 -8.05 -16.44 -1.03
N THR A 18 -7.71 -16.64 0.25
CA THR A 18 -6.33 -16.44 0.75
C THR A 18 -5.37 -17.51 0.23
N GLN A 19 -5.83 -18.70 -0.11
CA GLN A 19 -4.98 -19.76 -0.64
C GLN A 19 -4.54 -19.43 -2.07
N ALA A 20 -5.49 -19.05 -2.93
CA ALA A 20 -5.20 -18.65 -4.31
C ALA A 20 -4.34 -17.37 -4.35
N ALA A 21 -4.68 -16.36 -3.55
CA ALA A 21 -3.88 -15.14 -3.45
C ALA A 21 -2.47 -15.42 -2.91
N GLY A 22 -2.35 -16.24 -1.87
CA GLY A 22 -1.07 -16.62 -1.30
C GLY A 22 -0.15 -17.27 -2.34
N LYS A 23 -0.67 -18.22 -3.11
CA LYS A 23 0.09 -18.84 -4.20
C LYS A 23 0.51 -17.82 -5.25
N PHE A 24 -0.42 -16.97 -5.70
CA PHE A 24 -0.17 -15.97 -6.73
C PHE A 24 0.96 -15.00 -6.32
N TYR A 25 0.87 -14.36 -5.16
CA TYR A 25 1.87 -13.41 -4.72
C TYR A 25 3.21 -14.08 -4.34
N SER A 26 3.19 -15.35 -3.90
CA SER A 26 4.42 -16.12 -3.73
C SER A 26 5.14 -16.34 -5.05
N ASP A 27 4.42 -16.69 -6.09
CA ASP A 27 5.00 -16.90 -7.42
C ASP A 27 5.46 -15.57 -8.05
N VAL A 28 4.66 -14.49 -7.93
CA VAL A 28 4.93 -13.20 -8.60
C VAL A 28 6.00 -12.38 -7.90
N VAL A 29 5.90 -12.22 -6.59
CA VAL A 29 6.75 -11.32 -5.79
C VAL A 29 7.90 -12.06 -5.11
N GLY A 30 7.74 -13.38 -4.90
CA GLY A 30 8.72 -14.20 -4.20
C GLY A 30 8.48 -14.28 -2.69
N TRP A 31 7.31 -13.87 -2.21
CA TRP A 31 6.97 -13.97 -0.80
C TRP A 31 6.70 -15.41 -0.35
N THR A 32 7.00 -15.69 0.90
CA THR A 32 6.49 -16.89 1.58
C THR A 32 5.28 -16.52 2.42
N THR A 33 4.38 -17.47 2.67
CA THR A 33 3.18 -17.26 3.48
C THR A 33 3.29 -17.98 4.83
N GLN A 34 2.79 -17.31 5.88
CA GLN A 34 2.70 -17.88 7.22
C GLN A 34 1.32 -17.61 7.81
N GLU A 35 0.58 -18.67 8.09
CA GLU A 35 -0.71 -18.53 8.77
C GLU A 35 -0.48 -18.23 10.26
N MET A 36 -1.09 -17.15 10.74
CA MET A 36 -1.08 -16.77 12.16
C MET A 36 -2.28 -17.41 12.84
N ARG A 37 -2.01 -18.30 13.80
CA ARG A 37 -3.04 -18.97 14.61
C ARG A 37 -3.07 -18.34 15.99
N GLY A 38 -4.20 -17.82 16.41
CA GLY A 38 -4.39 -17.27 17.75
C GLY A 38 -5.36 -16.07 17.76
N GLY A 39 -5.98 -15.81 18.92
CA GLY A 39 -6.77 -14.59 19.15
C GLY A 39 -8.27 -14.65 18.85
N GLY A 40 -8.83 -15.78 18.40
CA GLY A 40 -10.29 -15.93 18.20
C GLY A 40 -10.87 -15.11 17.04
N GLY A 41 -10.02 -14.48 16.23
CA GLY A 41 -10.38 -13.77 14.98
C GLY A 41 -10.39 -14.69 13.76
N PRO A 42 -10.75 -14.14 12.58
CA PRO A 42 -10.62 -14.87 11.32
C PRO A 42 -9.16 -15.26 11.04
N PRO A 43 -8.93 -16.32 10.25
CA PRO A 43 -7.57 -16.69 9.84
C PRO A 43 -6.86 -15.51 9.21
N TYR A 44 -5.62 -15.26 9.65
CA TYR A 44 -4.78 -14.19 9.13
C TYR A 44 -3.48 -14.78 8.59
N THR A 45 -3.09 -14.40 7.39
CA THR A 45 -1.87 -14.90 6.77
C THR A 45 -0.92 -13.74 6.53
N VAL A 46 0.34 -13.93 6.89
CA VAL A 46 1.42 -12.97 6.68
C VAL A 46 2.24 -13.36 5.47
N PHE A 47 2.49 -12.40 4.59
CA PHE A 47 3.48 -12.46 3.53
C PHE A 47 4.85 -12.05 4.08
N ASN A 48 5.86 -12.89 3.87
CA ASN A 48 7.22 -12.64 4.35
C ASN A 48 8.20 -12.56 3.18
N ALA A 49 9.13 -11.59 3.25
CA ALA A 49 10.35 -11.56 2.47
C ALA A 49 11.52 -11.85 3.40
N ASP A 50 12.38 -12.81 3.07
CA ASP A 50 13.54 -13.23 3.88
C ASP A 50 13.18 -13.51 5.35
N GLY A 51 12.00 -14.10 5.58
CA GLY A 51 11.51 -14.43 6.93
C GLY A 51 10.96 -13.24 7.73
N VAL A 52 10.88 -12.04 7.13
CA VAL A 52 10.34 -10.83 7.77
C VAL A 52 8.97 -10.48 7.17
N GLY A 53 7.97 -10.24 8.03
CA GLY A 53 6.63 -9.86 7.61
C GLY A 53 6.60 -8.53 6.85
N MET A 54 6.09 -8.55 5.64
CA MET A 54 5.97 -7.39 4.76
C MET A 54 4.53 -6.91 4.61
N ALA A 55 3.59 -7.84 4.54
CA ALA A 55 2.18 -7.57 4.36
C ALA A 55 1.34 -8.69 4.99
N GLY A 56 0.03 -8.48 5.07
CA GLY A 56 -0.90 -9.50 5.50
C GLY A 56 -2.02 -9.73 4.51
N MET A 57 -2.79 -10.79 4.71
CA MET A 57 -4.03 -11.00 4.00
C MET A 57 -5.07 -11.69 4.87
N LEU A 58 -6.33 -11.36 4.60
CA LEU A 58 -7.48 -11.99 5.23
C LEU A 58 -8.65 -12.08 4.25
N THR A 59 -9.56 -13.00 4.54
CA THR A 59 -10.80 -13.13 3.76
C THR A 59 -11.82 -12.11 4.25
N ILE A 60 -12.22 -11.20 3.34
CA ILE A 60 -13.38 -10.32 3.54
C ILE A 60 -14.33 -10.51 2.37
N PRO A 61 -15.53 -11.10 2.62
CA PRO A 61 -16.50 -11.35 1.56
C PRO A 61 -16.86 -10.07 0.79
N GLY A 62 -16.84 -10.14 -0.54
CA GLY A 62 -17.21 -9.01 -1.41
C GLY A 62 -16.15 -7.91 -1.56
N HIS A 63 -14.99 -8.08 -0.95
CA HIS A 63 -13.88 -7.12 -1.09
C HIS A 63 -12.64 -7.81 -1.61
N THR A 64 -12.03 -7.22 -2.63
CA THR A 64 -10.73 -7.66 -3.17
C THR A 64 -9.92 -6.42 -3.51
N ALA A 65 -9.02 -6.05 -2.61
CA ALA A 65 -8.17 -4.86 -2.74
C ALA A 65 -7.01 -4.89 -1.75
N TRP A 66 -5.94 -4.21 -2.10
CA TRP A 66 -4.89 -3.83 -1.17
C TRP A 66 -5.25 -2.56 -0.42
N ILE A 67 -4.89 -2.49 0.85
CA ILE A 67 -5.03 -1.30 1.69
C ILE A 67 -3.74 -1.06 2.47
N GLY A 68 -3.34 0.20 2.60
CA GLY A 68 -2.15 0.60 3.35
C GLY A 68 -2.49 1.09 4.75
N TYR A 69 -1.60 0.82 5.68
CA TYR A 69 -1.69 1.18 7.09
C TYR A 69 -0.67 2.27 7.41
N ILE A 70 -1.16 3.42 7.87
CA ILE A 70 -0.34 4.56 8.28
C ILE A 70 -0.27 4.59 9.81
N SER A 71 0.94 4.56 10.35
CA SER A 71 1.14 4.59 11.80
C SER A 71 0.90 5.99 12.37
N VAL A 72 0.19 6.04 13.49
CA VAL A 72 -0.13 7.28 14.22
C VAL A 72 0.12 7.11 15.71
N ASP A 73 0.19 8.22 16.45
CA ASP A 73 0.34 8.20 17.91
C ASP A 73 -0.89 7.70 18.63
N ASP A 74 -2.06 8.15 18.18
CA ASP A 74 -3.35 7.92 18.80
C ASP A 74 -4.41 7.82 17.72
N VAL A 75 -4.99 6.62 17.57
CA VAL A 75 -6.02 6.34 16.56
C VAL A 75 -7.27 7.17 16.78
N ASP A 76 -7.74 7.30 18.02
CA ASP A 76 -8.98 8.01 18.32
C ASP A 76 -8.84 9.50 18.00
N ALA A 77 -7.74 10.13 18.41
CA ALA A 77 -7.45 11.52 18.07
C ALA A 77 -7.26 11.75 16.57
N HIS A 78 -6.72 10.76 15.81
CA HIS A 78 -6.59 10.86 14.35
C HIS A 78 -7.91 10.68 13.62
N ILE A 79 -8.82 9.85 14.13
CA ILE A 79 -10.20 9.74 13.59
C ILE A 79 -10.87 11.12 13.60
N GLU A 80 -10.84 11.80 14.75
CA GLU A 80 -11.43 13.15 14.88
C GLU A 80 -10.84 14.13 13.87
N LYS A 81 -9.49 14.20 13.80
CA LYS A 81 -8.79 15.08 12.85
C LYS A 81 -9.12 14.78 11.39
N ILE A 82 -9.21 13.50 11.00
CA ILE A 82 -9.51 13.06 9.65
C ILE A 82 -10.95 13.43 9.28
N VAL A 83 -11.90 13.19 10.19
CA VAL A 83 -13.32 13.56 9.99
C VAL A 83 -13.49 15.06 9.88
N ASP A 84 -12.86 15.85 10.75
CA ASP A 84 -12.87 17.32 10.70
C ASP A 84 -12.23 17.87 9.41
N ALA A 85 -11.34 17.11 8.79
CA ALA A 85 -10.73 17.46 7.50
C ALA A 85 -11.51 16.95 6.29
N GLY A 86 -12.72 16.40 6.48
CA GLY A 86 -13.61 15.94 5.42
C GLY A 86 -13.45 14.46 5.04
N GLY A 87 -12.63 13.71 5.76
CA GLY A 87 -12.55 12.25 5.60
C GLY A 87 -13.75 11.54 6.26
N THR A 88 -13.87 10.26 6.03
CA THR A 88 -14.98 9.43 6.48
C THR A 88 -14.49 8.27 7.34
N LEU A 89 -15.15 8.03 8.47
CA LEU A 89 -14.93 6.84 9.30
C LEU A 89 -15.74 5.66 8.72
N TRP A 90 -15.04 4.64 8.20
CA TRP A 90 -15.69 3.45 7.67
C TRP A 90 -15.77 2.31 8.69
N ARG A 91 -14.70 2.15 9.47
CA ARG A 91 -14.68 1.19 10.58
C ARG A 91 -14.15 1.89 11.83
N PRO A 92 -14.92 1.86 12.95
CA PRO A 92 -14.49 2.48 14.20
C PRO A 92 -13.23 1.83 14.76
N ALA A 93 -12.55 2.57 15.63
CA ALA A 93 -11.37 2.10 16.31
C ALA A 93 -11.60 0.74 16.97
N THR A 94 -10.74 -0.20 16.63
CA THR A 94 -10.83 -1.61 17.03
C THR A 94 -9.47 -2.06 17.55
N ASP A 95 -9.46 -2.76 18.66
CA ASP A 95 -8.24 -3.35 19.22
C ASP A 95 -8.03 -4.77 18.68
N ILE A 96 -6.79 -5.04 18.26
CA ILE A 96 -6.28 -6.42 18.15
C ILE A 96 -5.44 -6.65 19.42
N PRO A 97 -5.96 -7.44 20.39
CA PRO A 97 -5.35 -7.56 21.70
C PRO A 97 -3.87 -7.92 21.64
N GLY A 98 -3.05 -7.14 22.34
CA GLY A 98 -1.60 -7.34 22.39
C GLY A 98 -0.83 -6.87 21.15
N MET A 99 -1.51 -6.47 20.07
CA MET A 99 -0.87 -6.13 18.80
C MET A 99 -0.99 -4.63 18.45
N LEU A 100 -2.19 -4.15 18.23
CA LEU A 100 -2.42 -2.78 17.77
C LEU A 100 -3.87 -2.33 17.96
N ARG A 101 -4.10 -1.00 17.90
CA ARG A 101 -5.41 -0.38 17.71
C ARG A 101 -5.47 0.23 16.32
N PHE A 102 -6.58 0.09 15.60
CA PHE A 102 -6.70 0.60 14.24
C PHE A 102 -8.13 1.07 13.92
N ALA A 103 -8.24 1.92 12.89
CA ALA A 103 -9.50 2.33 12.27
C ALA A 103 -9.35 2.37 10.75
N VAL A 104 -10.45 2.07 10.03
CA VAL A 104 -10.47 2.21 8.56
C VAL A 104 -11.15 3.52 8.20
N MET A 105 -10.48 4.33 7.41
CA MET A 105 -10.88 5.66 7.02
C MET A 105 -10.94 5.77 5.50
N GLY A 106 -11.83 6.64 5.00
CA GLY A 106 -11.73 7.20 3.65
C GLY A 106 -11.13 8.61 3.74
N ASP A 107 -10.21 8.95 2.84
CA ASP A 107 -9.80 10.34 2.68
C ASP A 107 -10.96 11.19 2.08
N PRO A 108 -10.84 12.53 1.98
CA PRO A 108 -11.91 13.37 1.44
C PRO A 108 -12.34 13.05 0.00
N GLN A 109 -11.52 12.34 -0.77
CA GLN A 109 -11.79 11.89 -2.13
C GLN A 109 -12.26 10.43 -2.19
N GLY A 110 -12.29 9.74 -1.03
CA GLY A 110 -12.78 8.36 -0.88
C GLY A 110 -11.70 7.28 -1.04
N ALA A 111 -10.41 7.62 -1.03
CA ALA A 111 -9.37 6.61 -1.01
C ALA A 111 -9.25 5.98 0.40
N ALA A 112 -9.23 4.65 0.44
CA ALA A 112 -9.15 3.88 1.67
C ALA A 112 -7.76 3.92 2.30
N ILE A 113 -7.69 4.18 3.60
CA ILE A 113 -6.50 4.04 4.43
C ILE A 113 -6.85 3.41 5.77
N VAL A 114 -5.88 2.79 6.41
CA VAL A 114 -5.99 2.40 7.82
C VAL A 114 -5.04 3.28 8.63
N VAL A 115 -5.55 3.88 9.69
CA VAL A 115 -4.69 4.49 10.72
C VAL A 115 -4.54 3.51 11.87
N PHE A 116 -3.31 3.34 12.38
CA PHE A 116 -3.07 2.41 13.46
C PHE A 116 -1.99 2.87 14.44
N THR A 117 -2.13 2.44 15.69
CA THR A 117 -1.13 2.59 16.74
C THR A 117 -0.67 1.20 17.16
N PRO A 118 0.60 0.83 16.96
CA PRO A 118 1.13 -0.47 17.39
C PRO A 118 1.25 -0.52 18.91
N ASN A 119 1.13 -1.72 19.49
CA ASN A 119 1.48 -1.94 20.88
C ASN A 119 3.00 -1.65 21.06
N PRO A 120 3.39 -0.73 21.95
CA PRO A 120 4.78 -0.33 22.12
C PRO A 120 5.69 -1.46 22.62
N ASN A 121 5.11 -2.53 23.19
CA ASN A 121 5.84 -3.71 23.66
C ASN A 121 6.05 -4.75 22.56
N MET A 122 5.51 -4.57 21.37
CA MET A 122 5.78 -5.49 20.26
C MET A 122 7.17 -5.28 19.68
N PRO A 123 7.89 -6.37 19.38
CA PRO A 123 9.14 -6.26 18.66
C PRO A 123 8.89 -5.68 17.27
N SER A 124 9.68 -4.68 16.89
CA SER A 124 9.70 -4.15 15.52
C SER A 124 10.88 -4.79 14.78
N PRO A 125 10.63 -5.75 13.89
CA PRO A 125 11.71 -6.37 13.14
C PRO A 125 12.38 -5.35 12.21
N VAL A 126 13.68 -5.54 12.00
CA VAL A 126 14.38 -4.80 10.94
C VAL A 126 13.90 -5.37 9.60
N ARG A 127 13.24 -4.53 8.82
CA ARG A 127 12.75 -4.92 7.49
C ARG A 127 13.80 -4.64 6.44
N PRO A 128 13.90 -5.48 5.39
CA PRO A 128 14.63 -5.09 4.20
C PRO A 128 14.02 -3.81 3.61
N VAL A 129 14.86 -3.02 2.96
CA VAL A 129 14.46 -1.74 2.36
C VAL A 129 14.48 -1.84 0.83
N PRO A 130 13.66 -1.07 0.12
CA PRO A 130 13.74 -0.98 -1.35
C PRO A 130 15.17 -0.60 -1.81
N PRO A 131 15.62 -1.16 -2.97
CA PRO A 131 14.88 -1.95 -3.94
C PRO A 131 14.96 -3.47 -3.74
N ALA A 132 15.22 -3.96 -2.51
CA ALA A 132 15.27 -5.40 -2.26
C ALA A 132 13.96 -6.08 -2.69
N SER A 133 14.07 -7.24 -3.35
CA SER A 133 12.90 -7.99 -3.81
C SER A 133 11.97 -8.35 -2.65
N GLY A 134 10.66 -8.26 -2.87
CA GLY A 134 9.64 -8.48 -1.85
C GLY A 134 9.39 -7.27 -0.91
N THR A 135 10.09 -6.15 -1.08
CA THR A 135 9.76 -4.91 -0.35
C THR A 135 8.71 -4.09 -1.10
N ILE A 136 8.12 -3.10 -0.41
CA ILE A 136 7.23 -2.14 -1.05
C ILE A 136 8.05 -0.92 -1.43
N GLY A 137 8.18 -0.70 -2.74
CA GLY A 137 9.08 0.31 -3.31
C GLY A 137 8.43 1.66 -3.56
N TRP A 138 7.09 1.73 -3.63
CA TRP A 138 6.39 2.96 -3.94
C TRP A 138 4.92 2.90 -3.52
N ASN A 139 4.39 4.03 -3.06
CA ASN A 139 2.97 4.22 -2.71
C ASN A 139 2.36 5.24 -3.67
N GLU A 140 1.33 4.87 -4.42
CA GLU A 140 0.74 5.74 -5.45
C GLU A 140 -0.73 6.00 -5.19
N LEU A 141 -1.11 7.28 -5.09
CA LEU A 141 -2.50 7.69 -4.95
C LEU A 141 -3.07 8.15 -6.28
N TYR A 142 -4.16 7.52 -6.69
CA TYR A 142 -5.06 8.02 -7.72
C TYR A 142 -6.22 8.74 -7.05
N THR A 143 -6.34 10.06 -7.24
CA THR A 143 -7.33 10.91 -6.56
C THR A 143 -8.21 11.68 -7.54
N THR A 144 -9.29 12.28 -7.08
CA THR A 144 -10.11 13.20 -7.90
C THR A 144 -9.66 14.66 -7.77
N ASP A 145 -8.83 14.98 -6.78
CA ASP A 145 -8.31 16.32 -6.51
C ASP A 145 -6.89 16.20 -5.93
N LEU A 146 -5.88 16.37 -6.79
CA LEU A 146 -4.46 16.24 -6.41
C LEU A 146 -4.05 17.22 -5.31
N ASP A 147 -4.47 18.48 -5.42
CA ASP A 147 -4.06 19.51 -4.46
C ASP A 147 -4.75 19.33 -3.12
N GLY A 148 -6.04 19.04 -3.13
CA GLY A 148 -6.82 18.73 -1.92
C GLY A 148 -6.32 17.48 -1.22
N ALA A 149 -6.04 16.41 -1.96
CA ALA A 149 -5.48 15.19 -1.41
C ALA A 149 -4.10 15.44 -0.77
N PHE A 150 -3.20 16.10 -1.48
CA PHE A 150 -1.87 16.41 -0.93
C PHE A 150 -1.96 17.29 0.34
N ALA A 151 -2.82 18.32 0.33
CA ALA A 151 -3.03 19.16 1.51
C ALA A 151 -3.56 18.35 2.71
N PHE A 152 -4.47 17.39 2.45
CA PHE A 152 -4.99 16.49 3.48
C PHE A 152 -3.88 15.60 4.08
N TYR A 153 -3.13 14.88 3.25
CA TYR A 153 -2.08 13.96 3.72
C TYR A 153 -0.93 14.72 4.41
N SER A 154 -0.54 15.90 3.89
CA SER A 154 0.45 16.78 4.55
C SER A 154 -0.03 17.22 5.94
N LYS A 155 -1.29 17.63 6.08
CA LYS A 155 -1.86 18.07 7.35
C LYS A 155 -1.99 16.91 8.36
N MET A 156 -2.42 15.72 7.88
CA MET A 156 -2.68 14.57 8.76
C MET A 156 -1.40 13.85 9.18
N PHE A 157 -0.43 13.72 8.27
CA PHE A 157 0.72 12.83 8.47
C PHE A 157 2.07 13.52 8.33
N GLY A 158 2.10 14.82 8.00
CA GLY A 158 3.33 15.59 7.88
C GLY A 158 4.09 15.35 6.57
N TRP A 159 3.44 14.82 5.55
CA TRP A 159 4.10 14.57 4.26
C TRP A 159 4.49 15.86 3.56
N THR A 160 5.65 15.83 2.90
CA THR A 160 6.22 16.99 2.21
C THR A 160 6.33 16.74 0.72
N LYS A 161 6.11 17.81 -0.06
CA LYS A 161 6.28 17.73 -1.51
C LYS A 161 7.76 17.81 -1.88
N ILE A 162 8.18 16.87 -2.75
CA ILE A 162 9.51 16.90 -3.37
C ILE A 162 9.45 17.65 -4.69
N SER A 163 8.57 17.22 -5.60
CA SER A 163 8.45 17.81 -6.94
C SER A 163 7.09 17.51 -7.56
N ASP A 164 6.76 18.30 -8.56
CA ASP A 164 5.67 18.00 -9.51
C ASP A 164 6.30 17.68 -10.87
N MET A 165 5.83 16.61 -11.52
CA MET A 165 6.21 16.20 -12.86
C MET A 165 5.02 16.39 -13.79
N ASP A 166 5.22 17.06 -14.91
CA ASP A 166 4.20 17.16 -15.95
C ASP A 166 4.19 15.87 -16.77
N MET A 167 3.07 15.14 -16.70
CA MET A 167 2.84 13.90 -17.43
C MET A 167 2.02 14.13 -18.72
N GLY A 168 2.01 15.37 -19.21
CA GLY A 168 1.27 15.76 -20.42
C GLY A 168 -0.25 15.57 -20.26
N PRO A 169 -0.91 14.79 -21.12
CA PRO A 169 -2.36 14.58 -21.03
C PRO A 169 -2.86 13.95 -19.73
N MET A 170 -1.99 13.30 -18.96
CA MET A 170 -2.32 12.71 -17.65
C MET A 170 -2.26 13.73 -16.50
N GLY A 171 -1.83 14.97 -16.77
CA GLY A 171 -1.72 16.02 -15.76
C GLY A 171 -0.46 15.94 -14.92
N LEU A 172 -0.52 16.48 -13.70
CA LEU A 172 0.62 16.49 -12.79
C LEU A 172 0.72 15.20 -11.99
N TYR A 173 1.95 14.75 -11.80
CA TYR A 173 2.34 13.69 -10.87
C TYR A 173 3.16 14.30 -9.75
N ARG A 174 2.64 14.30 -8.52
CA ARG A 174 3.28 14.87 -7.35
C ARG A 174 4.03 13.83 -6.57
N ILE A 175 5.35 13.99 -6.44
CA ILE A 175 6.20 13.14 -5.60
C ILE A 175 6.21 13.70 -4.18
N PHE A 176 6.00 12.81 -3.20
CA PHE A 176 6.01 13.14 -1.79
C PHE A 176 7.01 12.30 -0.99
N ASP A 177 7.44 12.86 0.14
CA ASP A 177 8.22 12.20 1.18
C ASP A 177 7.39 12.10 2.46
N GLU A 178 7.44 10.96 3.12
CA GLU A 178 6.74 10.69 4.37
C GLU A 178 7.48 11.24 5.62
N GLY A 179 8.40 12.19 5.43
CA GLY A 179 9.10 12.90 6.50
C GLY A 179 10.48 12.36 6.85
N GLU A 180 11.11 11.58 5.96
CA GLU A 180 12.51 11.12 6.11
C GLU A 180 13.52 11.94 5.30
N ASN A 181 13.05 12.94 4.56
CA ASN A 181 13.84 13.75 3.64
C ASN A 181 14.55 12.91 2.55
N LYS A 182 13.88 11.89 2.06
CA LYS A 182 14.37 11.06 0.95
C LYS A 182 14.34 11.85 -0.35
N GLN A 183 15.48 11.97 -1.02
CA GLN A 183 15.58 12.69 -2.29
C GLN A 183 14.68 12.11 -3.40
N MET A 184 14.43 10.79 -3.36
CA MET A 184 13.59 10.10 -4.34
C MET A 184 12.11 10.05 -3.94
N GLY A 185 11.77 10.36 -2.67
CA GLY A 185 10.44 10.24 -2.12
C GLY A 185 10.05 8.83 -1.70
N ASP A 186 8.84 8.72 -1.17
CA ASP A 186 8.21 7.46 -0.74
C ASP A 186 7.01 7.10 -1.62
N GLY A 187 6.50 8.06 -2.41
CA GLY A 187 5.34 7.84 -3.24
C GLY A 187 4.99 9.01 -4.15
N GLY A 188 3.93 8.82 -4.88
CA GLY A 188 3.38 9.81 -5.80
C GLY A 188 1.87 9.91 -5.74
N MET A 189 1.35 11.03 -6.18
CA MET A 189 -0.08 11.31 -6.29
C MET A 189 -0.39 11.91 -7.65
N MET A 190 -1.51 11.50 -8.24
CA MET A 190 -2.01 12.09 -9.47
C MET A 190 -3.54 12.02 -9.53
N ASN A 191 -4.12 12.83 -10.39
CA ASN A 191 -5.52 12.67 -10.69
C ASN A 191 -5.77 11.32 -11.38
N LYS A 192 -6.78 10.60 -10.90
CA LYS A 192 -7.17 9.31 -11.48
C LYS A 192 -7.63 9.47 -12.93
N MET A 193 -7.44 8.44 -13.72
CA MET A 193 -7.94 8.41 -15.08
C MET A 193 -9.49 8.41 -15.08
N PRO A 194 -10.15 8.95 -16.10
CA PRO A 194 -11.62 9.03 -16.15
C PRO A 194 -12.35 7.68 -16.03
N ASP A 195 -11.72 6.61 -16.50
CA ASP A 195 -12.23 5.24 -16.45
C ASP A 195 -11.99 4.53 -15.12
N MET A 196 -11.18 5.07 -14.24
CA MET A 196 -11.03 4.55 -12.87
C MET A 196 -12.27 4.91 -12.05
N PRO A 197 -12.96 3.91 -11.45
CA PRO A 197 -14.25 4.16 -10.80
C PRO A 197 -14.15 4.99 -9.52
N VAL A 198 -13.07 4.80 -8.75
CA VAL A 198 -12.88 5.41 -7.42
C VAL A 198 -11.45 5.91 -7.24
N ALA A 199 -11.26 6.84 -6.31
CA ALA A 199 -9.94 7.18 -5.79
C ALA A 199 -9.39 5.99 -5.00
N CYS A 200 -8.11 5.67 -5.16
CA CYS A 200 -7.51 4.54 -4.47
C CYS A 200 -5.99 4.65 -4.35
N TRP A 201 -5.45 3.98 -3.34
CA TRP A 201 -4.03 3.70 -3.23
C TRP A 201 -3.66 2.45 -4.03
N ASN A 202 -2.50 2.49 -4.65
CA ASN A 202 -1.86 1.40 -5.37
C ASN A 202 -0.43 1.25 -4.86
N PHE A 203 0.02 0.01 -4.67
CA PHE A 203 1.29 -0.29 -4.02
C PHE A 203 2.20 -1.05 -4.99
N TYR A 204 3.47 -0.65 -5.04
CA TYR A 204 4.47 -1.23 -5.92
C TYR A 204 5.37 -2.18 -5.15
N PHE A 205 5.33 -3.45 -5.49
CA PHE A 205 6.18 -4.48 -4.90
C PHE A 205 7.47 -4.61 -5.72
N CYS A 206 8.60 -4.61 -5.05
CA CYS A 206 9.90 -4.76 -5.68
C CYS A 206 10.11 -6.21 -6.13
N VAL A 207 10.54 -6.38 -7.38
CA VAL A 207 10.91 -7.66 -7.97
C VAL A 207 12.27 -7.55 -8.67
N GLU A 208 12.91 -8.67 -8.97
CA GLU A 208 14.23 -8.69 -9.61
C GLU A 208 14.18 -8.20 -11.06
N SER A 209 13.18 -8.68 -11.83
CA SER A 209 12.98 -8.36 -13.25
C SER A 209 11.50 -8.20 -13.56
N ILE A 210 11.15 -7.10 -14.21
CA ILE A 210 9.75 -6.82 -14.64
C ILE A 210 9.32 -7.86 -15.69
N LYS A 211 10.18 -8.18 -16.66
CA LYS A 211 9.86 -9.16 -17.71
C LYS A 211 9.53 -10.54 -17.14
N ALA A 212 10.33 -11.01 -16.20
CA ALA A 212 10.09 -12.30 -15.56
C ALA A 212 8.84 -12.24 -14.66
N ALA A 213 8.59 -11.12 -13.99
CA ALA A 213 7.41 -10.94 -13.15
C ALA A 213 6.12 -10.89 -13.99
N ILE A 214 6.11 -10.23 -15.16
CA ILE A 214 4.98 -10.23 -16.09
C ILE A 214 4.61 -11.67 -16.49
N GLN A 215 5.59 -12.51 -16.84
CA GLN A 215 5.33 -13.90 -17.17
C GLN A 215 4.67 -14.67 -16.03
N ARG A 216 5.10 -14.39 -14.77
CA ARG A 216 4.50 -15.00 -13.59
C ARG A 216 3.09 -14.49 -13.32
N VAL A 217 2.83 -13.19 -13.53
CA VAL A 217 1.49 -12.60 -13.44
C VAL A 217 0.53 -13.31 -14.40
N GLU A 218 0.89 -13.39 -15.68
CA GLU A 218 0.05 -13.98 -16.72
C GLU A 218 -0.15 -15.48 -16.51
N SER A 219 0.91 -16.22 -16.21
CA SER A 219 0.82 -17.66 -15.94
C SER A 219 0.04 -18.00 -14.66
N GLY A 220 0.04 -17.09 -13.68
CA GLY A 220 -0.75 -17.18 -12.46
C GLY A 220 -2.22 -16.77 -12.64
N GLY A 221 -2.66 -16.40 -13.86
CA GLY A 221 -4.04 -15.98 -14.15
C GLY A 221 -4.33 -14.50 -13.86
N GLY A 222 -3.33 -13.72 -13.50
CA GLY A 222 -3.44 -12.26 -13.39
C GLY A 222 -3.42 -11.57 -14.76
N LYS A 223 -3.60 -10.27 -14.77
CA LYS A 223 -3.62 -9.45 -15.98
C LYS A 223 -2.64 -8.28 -15.85
N VAL A 224 -1.85 -8.03 -16.89
CA VAL A 224 -1.12 -6.77 -17.04
C VAL A 224 -2.11 -5.72 -17.53
N LEU A 225 -2.20 -4.61 -16.81
CA LEU A 225 -3.10 -3.49 -17.12
C LEU A 225 -2.36 -2.38 -17.88
N ASN A 226 -1.10 -2.11 -17.51
CA ASN A 226 -0.29 -1.06 -18.14
C ASN A 226 1.21 -1.37 -17.95
N GLY A 227 2.01 -1.10 -18.98
CA GLY A 227 3.46 -1.35 -19.00
C GLY A 227 3.86 -2.64 -19.76
N PRO A 228 5.12 -3.07 -19.68
CA PRO A 228 6.20 -2.46 -18.91
C PRO A 228 6.59 -1.07 -19.44
N ARG A 229 7.01 -0.20 -18.54
CA ARG A 229 7.57 1.11 -18.93
C ARG A 229 8.70 1.52 -17.98
N GLN A 230 9.67 2.24 -18.51
CA GLN A 230 10.71 2.84 -17.70
C GLN A 230 10.22 4.18 -17.13
N VAL A 231 10.52 4.42 -15.86
CA VAL A 231 10.21 5.68 -15.18
C VAL A 231 11.47 6.52 -15.00
N PRO A 232 11.34 7.83 -14.77
CA PRO A 232 12.48 8.67 -14.38
C PRO A 232 13.23 8.06 -13.19
N GLY A 233 14.56 8.01 -13.27
CA GLY A 233 15.40 7.28 -12.30
C GLY A 233 15.80 5.87 -12.76
N GLY A 234 15.29 5.42 -13.92
CA GLY A 234 15.74 4.19 -14.59
C GLY A 234 15.03 2.91 -14.18
N GLY A 235 14.14 2.98 -13.19
CA GLY A 235 13.34 1.83 -12.78
C GLY A 235 12.30 1.44 -13.83
N TRP A 236 11.94 0.15 -13.86
CA TRP A 236 10.86 -0.39 -14.70
C TRP A 236 9.65 -0.68 -13.86
N ILE A 237 8.46 -0.36 -14.37
CA ILE A 237 7.20 -0.62 -13.68
C ILE A 237 6.18 -1.33 -14.57
N VAL A 238 5.26 -2.03 -13.92
CA VAL A 238 4.06 -2.60 -14.52
C VAL A 238 2.90 -2.49 -13.53
N ASN A 239 1.73 -2.10 -14.02
CA ASN A 239 0.48 -2.16 -13.26
C ASN A 239 -0.26 -3.44 -13.66
N ALA A 240 -0.78 -4.15 -12.69
CA ALA A 240 -1.39 -5.45 -12.88
C ALA A 240 -2.63 -5.64 -11.99
N GLN A 241 -3.35 -6.71 -12.25
CA GLN A 241 -4.48 -7.19 -11.46
C GLN A 241 -4.26 -8.66 -11.17
N ASP A 242 -4.48 -9.08 -9.93
CA ASP A 242 -4.43 -10.47 -9.56
C ASP A 242 -5.67 -11.25 -10.09
N PRO A 243 -5.68 -12.59 -10.04
CA PRO A 243 -6.81 -13.40 -10.54
C PRO A 243 -8.15 -13.13 -9.86
N LEU A 244 -8.12 -12.53 -8.66
CA LEU A 244 -9.31 -12.26 -7.85
C LEU A 244 -9.78 -10.80 -7.97
N GLY A 245 -9.02 -9.96 -8.71
CA GLY A 245 -9.42 -8.60 -9.04
C GLY A 245 -8.68 -7.50 -8.27
N ALA A 246 -7.75 -7.82 -7.35
CA ALA A 246 -6.97 -6.79 -6.68
C ALA A 246 -5.96 -6.13 -7.62
N MET A 247 -5.98 -4.80 -7.69
CA MET A 247 -4.94 -4.03 -8.37
C MET A 247 -3.68 -3.97 -7.53
N PHE A 248 -2.54 -4.11 -8.18
CA PHE A 248 -1.21 -3.93 -7.61
C PHE A 248 -0.23 -3.52 -8.69
N SER A 249 0.97 -3.14 -8.29
CA SER A 249 2.02 -2.81 -9.24
C SER A 249 3.34 -3.48 -8.85
N LEU A 250 4.23 -3.57 -9.82
CA LEU A 250 5.57 -4.10 -9.62
C LEU A 250 6.59 -3.06 -10.07
N VAL A 251 7.72 -3.05 -9.40
CA VAL A 251 8.86 -2.19 -9.73
C VAL A 251 10.16 -3.01 -9.66
N ALA A 252 11.07 -2.75 -10.61
CA ALA A 252 12.40 -3.34 -10.62
C ALA A 252 13.42 -2.37 -11.20
N SER A 253 14.69 -2.58 -10.87
CA SER A 253 15.81 -1.86 -11.50
C SER A 253 16.14 -2.40 -12.90
N GLN A 254 15.64 -3.59 -13.24
CA GLN A 254 15.85 -4.27 -14.52
C GLN A 254 14.51 -4.57 -15.20
N GLU A 255 14.54 -4.53 -16.54
CA GLU A 255 13.40 -4.97 -17.35
C GLU A 255 13.09 -6.44 -17.18
#